data_ef22105bc2ea52989760450312bec352
#
_entry.id   ef22105bc2ea52989760450312bec352
#
_cell.length_a   1.000
_cell.length_b   1.000
_cell.length_c   1.000
_cell.angle_alpha   90.00
_cell.angle_beta   90.00
_cell.angle_gamma   90.00
#
_symmetry.space_group_name_H-M   'P 1'
#
loop_
_entity.id
_entity.type
_entity.pdbx_description
1 polymer ?
#
loop_
_entity_poly.entity_id
_entity_poly.type
_entity_poly.pdbx_seq_one_letter_code
_entity_poly.pdbx_strand_id
1 'polypeptide(L)'
;MREFYGTTLGFPLHRELGEKWVEFRIGSNILALRERSPVFNDPLPPVGVFSLQLAFRVAPDEVAGCASVLAERGVNIVSGPTDKPFGHRTVFFRDPDGNVLEIYAEI
;
A
#
# COMPACT_ATOMS: atom_id res chain seq x y z
N MET A 1 0.93 10.80 -0.99
CA MET A 1 1.51 9.53 -0.45
C MET A 1 1.44 9.45 1.06
N ARG A 2 1.93 10.46 1.75
CA ARG A 2 1.90 10.48 3.22
C ARG A 2 0.49 10.36 3.80
N GLU A 3 -0.47 11.13 3.28
CA GLU A 3 -1.86 11.04 3.72
C GLU A 3 -2.47 9.67 3.41
N PHE A 4 -2.14 9.11 2.26
CA PHE A 4 -2.65 7.80 1.89
C PHE A 4 -2.21 6.72 2.88
N TYR A 5 -0.92 6.62 3.17
CA TYR A 5 -0.42 5.59 4.09
C TYR A 5 -0.77 5.88 5.55
N GLY A 6 -0.68 7.14 5.98
CA GLY A 6 -0.92 7.50 7.37
C GLY A 6 -2.38 7.65 7.75
N THR A 7 -3.21 8.23 6.88
CA THR A 7 -4.61 8.51 7.18
C THR A 7 -5.54 7.50 6.52
N THR A 8 -5.43 7.30 5.21
CA THR A 8 -6.34 6.42 4.49
C THR A 8 -6.13 4.95 4.86
N LEU A 9 -4.88 4.47 4.87
CA LEU A 9 -4.57 3.11 5.33
C LEU A 9 -4.44 3.01 6.84
N GLY A 10 -4.22 4.13 7.53
CA GLY A 10 -4.19 4.18 8.98
C GLY A 10 -2.94 3.62 9.63
N PHE A 11 -1.81 3.57 8.94
CA PHE A 11 -0.56 3.10 9.55
C PHE A 11 -0.03 4.12 10.55
N PRO A 12 0.38 3.69 11.75
CA PRO A 12 0.92 4.58 12.75
C PRO A 12 2.21 5.25 12.29
N LEU A 13 2.31 6.55 12.53
CA LEU A 13 3.54 7.30 12.29
C LEU A 13 4.62 6.79 13.24
N HIS A 14 5.78 6.43 12.69
CA HIS A 14 6.96 6.05 13.48
C HIS A 14 7.84 7.27 13.77
N ARG A 15 8.26 7.99 12.72
CA ARG A 15 8.99 9.25 12.87
C ARG A 15 9.03 10.04 11.56
N GLU A 16 9.39 11.31 11.68
CA GLU A 16 9.61 12.22 10.55
C GLU A 16 11.03 12.78 10.64
N LEU A 17 11.67 12.93 9.48
CA LEU A 17 12.95 13.61 9.36
C LEU A 17 12.79 14.78 8.37
N GLY A 18 12.43 15.94 8.88
CA GLY A 18 12.04 17.08 8.06
C GLY A 18 10.77 16.82 7.28
N GLU A 19 10.58 17.52 6.15
CA GLU A 19 9.38 17.38 5.32
C GLU A 19 9.53 16.32 4.22
N LYS A 20 10.74 15.79 4.03
CA LYS A 20 11.07 14.93 2.87
C LYS A 20 11.18 13.45 3.20
N TRP A 21 11.00 13.08 4.47
CA TRP A 21 11.13 11.71 4.93
C TRP A 21 10.10 11.44 6.02
N VAL A 22 9.30 10.40 5.85
CA VAL A 22 8.35 9.95 6.85
C VAL A 22 8.38 8.43 6.95
N GLU A 23 8.28 7.92 8.18
CA GLU A 23 8.28 6.48 8.47
C GLU A 23 6.98 6.08 9.14
N PHE A 24 6.39 4.98 8.66
CA PHE A 24 5.20 4.37 9.24
C PHE A 24 5.53 2.97 9.75
N ARG A 25 4.89 2.61 10.86
CA ARG A 25 5.01 1.26 11.41
C ARG A 25 3.94 0.36 10.79
N ILE A 26 4.36 -0.80 10.25
CA ILE A 26 3.47 -1.81 9.71
C ILE A 26 3.84 -3.14 10.33
N GLY A 27 3.07 -3.59 11.36
CA GLY A 27 3.45 -4.75 12.15
C GLY A 27 4.83 -4.58 12.78
N SER A 28 5.74 -5.47 12.47
CA SER A 28 7.14 -5.40 12.94
C SER A 28 8.08 -4.67 11.95
N ASN A 29 7.53 -4.13 10.86
CA ASN A 29 8.30 -3.47 9.81
C ASN A 29 8.11 -1.96 9.83
N ILE A 30 9.03 -1.26 9.19
CA ILE A 30 8.95 0.18 8.96
C ILE A 30 8.88 0.41 7.45
N LEU A 31 7.88 1.17 7.02
CA LEU A 31 7.78 1.67 5.65
C LEU A 31 8.18 3.13 5.64
N ALA A 32 9.18 3.47 4.86
CA ALA A 32 9.63 4.86 4.70
C ALA A 32 9.20 5.42 3.35
N LEU A 33 8.71 6.65 3.35
CA LEU A 33 8.42 7.43 2.15
C LEU A 33 9.41 8.56 2.07
N ARG A 34 10.02 8.73 0.90
CA ARG A 34 10.99 9.79 0.63
C ARG A 34 10.51 10.62 -0.55
N GLU A 35 10.62 11.93 -0.43
CA GLU A 35 10.39 12.81 -1.57
C GLU A 35 11.46 12.57 -2.63
N ARG A 36 11.10 12.59 -3.91
CA ARG A 36 12.07 12.55 -5.00
C ARG A 36 13.01 13.75 -4.90
N SER A 37 14.29 13.48 -5.07
CA SER A 37 15.30 14.50 -4.89
C SER A 37 16.30 14.48 -6.06
N PRO A 38 16.62 15.64 -6.66
CA PRO A 38 17.70 15.71 -7.65
C PRO A 38 19.06 15.36 -7.06
N VAL A 39 19.23 15.44 -5.74
CA VAL A 39 20.48 15.04 -5.07
C VAL A 39 20.80 13.57 -5.30
N PHE A 40 19.76 12.73 -5.36
CA PHE A 40 19.93 11.29 -5.59
C PHE A 40 19.75 10.91 -7.07
N ASN A 41 19.50 11.91 -7.92
CA ASN A 41 19.32 11.70 -9.36
C ASN A 41 18.28 10.61 -9.66
N ASP A 42 17.13 10.67 -8.98
CA ASP A 42 16.07 9.69 -9.11
C ASP A 42 15.34 9.85 -10.45
N PRO A 43 15.48 8.94 -11.39
CA PRO A 43 14.70 9.01 -12.63
C PRO A 43 13.24 8.66 -12.35
N LEU A 44 12.35 9.27 -13.12
CA LEU A 44 10.95 8.85 -13.10
C LEU A 44 10.83 7.47 -13.75
N PRO A 45 10.06 6.54 -13.15
CA PRO A 45 9.79 5.27 -13.83
C PRO A 45 9.01 5.51 -15.12
N PRO A 46 9.24 4.70 -16.16
CA PRO A 46 8.47 4.79 -17.39
C PRO A 46 6.97 4.62 -17.12
N VAL A 47 6.14 5.28 -17.91
CA VAL A 47 4.69 5.14 -17.80
C VAL A 47 4.28 3.69 -18.03
N GLY A 48 3.43 3.17 -17.16
CA GLY A 48 2.92 1.79 -17.25
C GLY A 48 3.82 0.72 -16.64
N VAL A 49 4.98 1.10 -16.11
CA VAL A 49 5.87 0.18 -15.39
C VAL A 49 5.64 0.30 -13.91
N PHE A 50 5.45 -0.83 -13.23
CA PHE A 50 5.37 -0.85 -11.78
C PHE A 50 6.77 -0.83 -11.18
N SER A 51 7.02 0.11 -10.28
CA SER A 51 8.29 0.19 -9.56
C SER A 51 8.26 -0.63 -8.27
N LEU A 52 7.06 -0.91 -7.74
CA LEU A 52 6.88 -1.57 -6.45
C LEU A 52 5.51 -2.24 -6.37
N GLN A 53 5.47 -3.41 -5.73
CA GLN A 53 4.23 -4.06 -5.30
C GLN A 53 4.41 -4.51 -3.85
N LEU A 54 3.52 -4.07 -2.97
CA LEU A 54 3.51 -4.45 -1.55
C LEU A 54 2.31 -5.34 -1.28
N ALA A 55 2.52 -6.39 -0.49
CA ALA A 55 1.47 -7.28 -0.05
C ALA A 55 1.38 -7.26 1.49
N PHE A 56 0.15 -7.12 2.00
CA PHE A 56 -0.14 -7.10 3.43
C PHE A 56 -0.98 -8.33 3.79
N ARG A 57 -0.45 -9.16 4.68
CA ARG A 57 -1.14 -10.38 5.11
C ARG A 57 -2.15 -10.07 6.21
N VAL A 58 -3.35 -10.65 6.06
CA VAL A 58 -4.41 -10.61 7.07
C VAL A 58 -5.00 -12.02 7.25
N ALA A 59 -5.91 -12.19 8.20
CA ALA A 59 -6.67 -13.43 8.33
C ALA A 59 -7.71 -13.54 7.21
N PRO A 60 -8.09 -14.77 6.79
CA PRO A 60 -9.05 -14.96 5.69
C PRO A 60 -10.36 -14.23 5.87
N ASP A 61 -10.91 -14.18 7.07
CA ASP A 61 -12.16 -13.51 7.39
C ASP A 61 -12.05 -11.98 7.43
N GLU A 62 -10.83 -11.43 7.37
CA GLU A 62 -10.60 -9.98 7.37
C GLU A 62 -10.56 -9.38 5.97
N VAL A 63 -10.38 -10.18 4.91
CA VAL A 63 -10.17 -9.68 3.55
C VAL A 63 -11.36 -8.86 3.05
N ALA A 64 -12.57 -9.36 3.21
CA ALA A 64 -13.78 -8.65 2.76
C ALA A 64 -13.98 -7.33 3.53
N GLY A 65 -13.73 -7.33 4.83
CA GLY A 65 -13.80 -6.12 5.66
C GLY A 65 -12.79 -5.06 5.24
N CYS A 66 -11.56 -5.47 4.94
CA CYS A 66 -10.53 -4.56 4.42
C CYS A 66 -10.97 -3.95 3.09
N ALA A 67 -11.52 -4.75 2.18
CA ALA A 67 -12.00 -4.25 0.89
C ALA A 67 -13.11 -3.21 1.07
N SER A 68 -14.05 -3.46 1.98
CA SER A 68 -15.15 -2.52 2.27
C SER A 68 -14.62 -1.19 2.82
N VAL A 69 -13.68 -1.23 3.75
CA VAL A 69 -13.07 -0.03 4.34
C VAL A 69 -12.32 0.76 3.28
N LEU A 70 -11.55 0.09 2.43
CA LEU A 70 -10.82 0.76 1.35
C LEU A 70 -11.79 1.45 0.37
N ALA A 71 -12.87 0.77 0.00
CA ALA A 71 -13.87 1.34 -0.89
C ALA A 71 -14.55 2.58 -0.28
N GLU A 72 -14.91 2.52 1.00
CA GLU A 72 -15.51 3.64 1.73
C GLU A 72 -14.57 4.86 1.80
N ARG A 73 -13.26 4.62 1.82
CA ARG A 73 -12.24 5.67 1.87
C ARG A 73 -11.81 6.16 0.49
N GLY A 74 -12.49 5.74 -0.56
CA GLY A 74 -12.22 6.22 -1.93
C GLY A 74 -10.96 5.66 -2.57
N VAL A 75 -10.45 4.54 -2.08
CA VAL A 75 -9.26 3.89 -2.65
C VAL A 75 -9.60 3.29 -4.02
N ASN A 76 -8.66 3.41 -4.96
CA ASN A 76 -8.79 2.82 -6.29
C ASN A 76 -8.57 1.30 -6.22
N ILE A 77 -9.66 0.55 -6.14
CA ILE A 77 -9.62 -0.91 -6.08
C ILE A 77 -9.53 -1.46 -7.49
N VAL A 78 -8.48 -2.22 -7.76
CA VAL A 78 -8.24 -2.86 -9.06
C VAL A 78 -9.04 -4.16 -9.18
N SER A 79 -9.04 -4.96 -8.11
CA SER A 79 -9.76 -6.24 -8.06
C SER A 79 -10.28 -6.45 -6.65
N GLY A 80 -11.60 -6.67 -6.53
CA GLY A 80 -12.23 -6.99 -5.25
C GLY A 80 -11.83 -8.35 -4.70
N PRO A 81 -12.43 -8.78 -3.55
CA PRO A 81 -12.07 -10.05 -2.93
C PRO A 81 -12.22 -11.21 -3.90
N THR A 82 -11.14 -11.96 -4.11
CA THR A 82 -11.10 -13.07 -5.06
C THR A 82 -10.23 -14.19 -4.49
N ASP A 83 -10.75 -15.43 -4.57
CA ASP A 83 -9.98 -16.62 -4.21
C ASP A 83 -9.17 -17.08 -5.43
N LYS A 84 -7.87 -17.14 -5.27
CA LYS A 84 -6.94 -17.55 -6.33
C LYS A 84 -6.64 -19.04 -6.24
N PRO A 85 -6.40 -19.72 -7.39
CA PRO A 85 -6.15 -21.16 -7.38
C PRO A 85 -4.90 -21.59 -6.63
N PHE A 86 -3.96 -20.67 -6.38
CA PHE A 86 -2.74 -20.98 -5.61
C PHE A 86 -2.92 -20.83 -4.09
N GLY A 87 -4.17 -20.69 -3.59
CA GLY A 87 -4.45 -20.70 -2.15
C GLY A 87 -4.40 -19.34 -1.46
N HIS A 88 -4.60 -18.26 -2.19
CA HIS A 88 -4.73 -16.91 -1.62
C HIS A 88 -6.10 -16.31 -1.88
N ARG A 89 -6.60 -15.57 -0.91
CA ARG A 89 -7.73 -14.66 -1.05
C ARG A 89 -7.17 -13.25 -1.11
N THR A 90 -7.45 -12.50 -2.17
CA THR A 90 -6.74 -11.27 -2.48
C THR A 90 -7.65 -10.10 -2.80
N VAL A 91 -7.19 -8.89 -2.45
CA VAL A 91 -7.72 -7.61 -2.92
C VAL A 91 -6.54 -6.80 -3.44
N PHE A 92 -6.65 -6.29 -4.67
CA PHE A 92 -5.62 -5.43 -5.25
C PHE A 92 -6.14 -4.00 -5.34
N PHE A 93 -5.30 -3.04 -5.00
CA PHE A 93 -5.63 -1.62 -5.06
C PHE A 93 -4.37 -0.81 -5.39
N ARG A 94 -4.54 0.49 -5.67
CA ARG A 94 -3.44 1.37 -6.03
C ARG A 94 -3.26 2.48 -5.02
N ASP A 95 -2.00 2.86 -4.81
CA ASP A 95 -1.69 4.09 -4.10
C ASP A 95 -1.75 5.30 -5.07
N PRO A 96 -1.60 6.56 -4.58
CA PRO A 96 -1.67 7.74 -5.42
C PRO A 96 -0.64 7.81 -6.56
N ASP A 97 0.50 7.15 -6.41
CA ASP A 97 1.52 7.07 -7.47
C ASP A 97 1.28 5.92 -8.45
N GLY A 98 0.18 5.17 -8.26
CA GLY A 98 -0.17 4.06 -9.13
C GLY A 98 0.51 2.74 -8.80
N ASN A 99 1.25 2.64 -7.69
CA ASN A 99 1.82 1.38 -7.25
C ASN A 99 0.69 0.40 -6.88
N VAL A 100 0.88 -0.86 -7.21
CA VAL A 100 -0.09 -1.91 -6.87
C VAL A 100 0.20 -2.43 -5.47
N LEU A 101 -0.84 -2.41 -4.64
CA LEU A 101 -0.81 -2.99 -3.31
C LEU A 101 -1.79 -4.15 -3.23
N GLU A 102 -1.51 -5.08 -2.35
CA GLU A 102 -2.32 -6.28 -2.18
C GLU A 102 -2.61 -6.49 -0.69
N ILE A 103 -3.87 -6.78 -0.36
CA ILE A 103 -4.22 -7.42 0.89
C ILE A 103 -4.50 -8.88 0.57
N TYR A 104 -3.87 -9.78 1.30
CA TYR A 104 -4.04 -11.21 1.04
C TYR A 104 -4.16 -12.01 2.33
N ALA A 105 -4.79 -13.17 2.20
CA ALA A 105 -4.82 -14.20 3.24
C ALA A 105 -4.52 -15.55 2.60
N GLU A 106 -3.88 -16.41 3.35
CA GLU A 106 -3.72 -17.82 2.96
C GLU A 106 -5.02 -18.56 3.28
N ILE A 107 -5.52 -19.29 2.32
CA ILE A 107 -6.75 -20.09 2.45
C ILE A 107 -6.55 -21.56 2.14
#